data_a42a63f91f1a579596edb38bf9364428
#
_entry.id   a42a63f91f1a579596edb38bf9364428
#
_cell.length_a   1.000
_cell.length_b   1.000
_cell.length_c   1.000
_cell.angle_alpha   90.00
_cell.angle_beta   90.00
_cell.angle_gamma   90.00
#
_symmetry.space_group_name_H-M   'P 1'
#
loop_
_entity.id
_entity.type
_entity.pdbx_description
1 polymer ?
#
loop_
_entity_poly.entity_id
_entity_poly.type
_entity_poly.pdbx_seq_one_letter_code
_entity_poly.pdbx_strand_id
1 'polypeptide(L)'
;MFDELKEECGIFGISLKEPSDSIMHDMYMGLFSLQHRGQESSGVAYFDEDANIQVVKSNGLVAENLLPQLHLDYPSTSAIGHVRYSTTGAASLVNAQPLLFKCNKGEVAIAHNGQLPNYDVLKEDLIANGAIFQTSSDSEILIHLMSNTPGNDFESSLISSIKKLDGAFSMLVMGDKNKIAVFKDPYGFRPLAYGKLEDKGYVFSSETAALDVLGATDINFLEPGELIICENGEIKQKLHYSDKKKASQCVFELIYFARPDSSVFFESVYQFRFNSGRMLAKNRKKDTDIVISVPDSGNIAALGFSRESGIPFDLGLMRNHYAGRTFIKTSQKQREEGVKLKLNPVKSVVDGKTISIIDDSIVRGTTSKKIIKMLREAGAKEIHMYLSSPEVLGCCYYGINTPTTEELISTSHTPEEIAQIIGADTVTFLRLEDLKASLKEPDSFCYACFDKNYPIEKIFK
;
A
#
# COMPACT_ATOMS: atom_id res chain seq x y z
N MET A 1 -12.54 -7.76 13.43
CA MET A 1 -11.81 -6.81 12.60
C MET A 1 -10.45 -6.68 13.26
N PHE A 2 -9.36 -6.92 12.53
CA PHE A 2 -8.02 -6.82 13.09
C PHE A 2 -7.69 -5.33 13.27
N ASP A 3 -6.84 -5.05 14.24
CA ASP A 3 -6.40 -3.73 14.69
C ASP A 3 -5.29 -3.13 13.79
N GLU A 4 -5.04 -3.79 12.68
CA GLU A 4 -4.03 -3.39 11.69
C GLU A 4 -4.60 -2.26 10.83
N LEU A 5 -3.77 -1.28 10.52
CA LEU A 5 -4.01 -0.38 9.41
C LEU A 5 -4.25 -1.25 8.18
N LYS A 6 -5.31 -0.96 7.46
CA LYS A 6 -5.70 -1.82 6.35
C LYS A 6 -4.82 -1.51 5.15
N GLU A 7 -4.42 -2.59 4.45
CA GLU A 7 -3.53 -2.58 3.29
C GLU A 7 -4.05 -1.68 2.17
N GLU A 8 -3.13 -1.23 1.35
CA GLU A 8 -3.39 -0.34 0.23
C GLU A 8 -3.31 -1.11 -1.08
N CYS A 9 -4.04 -0.63 -2.10
CA CYS A 9 -4.02 -1.18 -3.44
C CYS A 9 -2.61 -1.23 -4.04
N GLY A 10 -2.39 -2.14 -4.99
CA GLY A 10 -1.19 -2.20 -5.82
C GLY A 10 -1.55 -2.10 -7.29
N ILE A 11 -0.76 -1.34 -8.05
CA ILE A 11 -0.88 -1.21 -9.50
C ILE A 11 0.37 -1.75 -10.18
N PHE A 12 0.17 -2.35 -11.35
CA PHE A 12 1.23 -2.93 -12.17
C PHE A 12 0.91 -2.72 -13.66
N GLY A 13 1.91 -2.45 -14.49
CA GLY A 13 1.71 -2.24 -15.92
C GLY A 13 2.93 -2.60 -16.75
N ILE A 14 2.70 -3.03 -17.98
CA ILE A 14 3.72 -3.40 -18.96
C ILE A 14 3.39 -2.73 -20.28
N SER A 15 4.39 -2.15 -20.96
CA SER A 15 4.32 -1.68 -22.33
C SER A 15 5.50 -2.20 -23.13
N LEU A 16 5.24 -2.95 -24.20
CA LEU A 16 6.24 -3.62 -25.03
C LEU A 16 6.25 -3.04 -26.45
N LYS A 17 7.39 -3.10 -27.12
CA LYS A 17 7.58 -2.69 -28.51
C LYS A 17 6.83 -3.59 -29.49
N GLU A 18 6.83 -4.89 -29.20
CA GLU A 18 6.18 -5.92 -30.00
C GLU A 18 5.22 -6.74 -29.14
N PRO A 19 4.16 -7.31 -29.71
CA PRO A 19 3.28 -8.21 -28.97
C PRO A 19 4.06 -9.40 -28.39
N SER A 20 3.75 -9.76 -27.15
CA SER A 20 4.37 -10.92 -26.47
C SER A 20 3.29 -11.85 -25.93
N ASP A 21 3.43 -13.14 -26.18
CA ASP A 21 2.60 -14.20 -25.64
C ASP A 21 2.88 -14.46 -24.14
N SER A 22 3.98 -13.94 -23.59
CA SER A 22 4.29 -14.04 -22.16
C SER A 22 3.68 -12.89 -21.32
N ILE A 23 3.13 -11.84 -21.93
CA ILE A 23 2.72 -10.63 -21.20
C ILE A 23 1.69 -10.93 -20.09
N MET A 24 0.77 -11.88 -20.30
CA MET A 24 -0.23 -12.24 -19.29
C MET A 24 0.40 -13.00 -18.13
N HIS A 25 1.42 -13.82 -18.38
CA HIS A 25 2.21 -14.46 -17.34
C HIS A 25 3.02 -13.41 -16.54
N ASP A 26 3.61 -12.43 -17.21
CA ASP A 26 4.37 -11.36 -16.59
C ASP A 26 3.44 -10.47 -15.72
N MET A 27 2.21 -10.18 -16.21
CA MET A 27 1.18 -9.50 -15.42
C MET A 27 0.79 -10.29 -14.17
N TYR A 28 0.63 -11.62 -14.29
CA TYR A 28 0.39 -12.48 -13.13
C TYR A 28 1.52 -12.38 -12.11
N MET A 29 2.77 -12.50 -12.54
CA MET A 29 3.94 -12.45 -11.66
C MET A 29 4.06 -11.10 -10.94
N GLY A 30 3.84 -10.00 -11.66
CA GLY A 30 3.83 -8.64 -11.09
C GLY A 30 2.73 -8.44 -10.06
N LEU A 31 1.49 -8.80 -10.37
CA LEU A 31 0.35 -8.68 -9.46
C LEU A 31 0.46 -9.62 -8.25
N PHE A 32 0.97 -10.85 -8.44
CA PHE A 32 1.23 -11.77 -7.34
C PHE A 32 2.28 -11.22 -6.37
N SER A 33 3.32 -10.56 -6.89
CA SER A 33 4.34 -9.88 -6.08
C SER A 33 3.77 -8.73 -5.25
N LEU A 34 2.65 -8.13 -5.69
CA LEU A 34 1.93 -7.06 -4.99
C LEU A 34 0.74 -7.58 -4.16
N GLN A 35 0.53 -8.90 -4.04
CA GLN A 35 -0.64 -9.47 -3.37
C GLN A 35 -0.81 -9.04 -1.91
N HIS A 36 0.29 -8.71 -1.22
CA HIS A 36 0.27 -8.20 0.15
C HIS A 36 -0.47 -6.86 0.25
N ARG A 37 -0.52 -6.06 -0.82
CA ARG A 37 -1.21 -4.77 -0.89
C ARG A 37 -2.72 -4.88 -1.06
N GLY A 38 -3.23 -5.96 -1.68
CA GLY A 38 -4.65 -6.15 -1.90
C GLY A 38 -5.04 -7.61 -2.07
N GLN A 39 -6.09 -8.05 -1.37
CA GLN A 39 -6.55 -9.45 -1.35
C GLN A 39 -8.05 -9.60 -1.58
N GLU A 40 -8.79 -8.50 -1.82
CA GLU A 40 -10.25 -8.56 -2.02
C GLU A 40 -10.64 -8.84 -3.46
N SER A 41 -9.95 -8.22 -4.40
CA SER A 41 -10.13 -8.45 -5.82
C SER A 41 -8.86 -8.09 -6.59
N SER A 42 -8.77 -8.61 -7.80
CA SER A 42 -7.67 -8.32 -8.72
C SER A 42 -8.19 -8.31 -10.16
N GLY A 43 -7.43 -7.70 -11.05
CA GLY A 43 -7.78 -7.67 -12.47
C GLY A 43 -6.64 -7.19 -13.34
N VAL A 44 -6.80 -7.47 -14.65
CA VAL A 44 -5.91 -7.07 -15.73
C VAL A 44 -6.73 -6.50 -16.87
N ALA A 45 -6.30 -5.38 -17.44
CA ALA A 45 -6.75 -4.86 -18.72
C ALA A 45 -5.60 -4.93 -19.72
N TYR A 46 -5.89 -5.31 -20.96
CA TYR A 46 -4.90 -5.46 -22.04
C TYR A 46 -5.51 -5.15 -23.38
N PHE A 47 -4.69 -4.81 -24.38
CA PHE A 47 -5.14 -4.64 -25.74
C PHE A 47 -5.24 -5.98 -26.46
N ASP A 48 -6.34 -6.17 -27.20
CA ASP A 48 -6.47 -7.28 -28.15
C ASP A 48 -5.81 -6.93 -29.51
N GLU A 49 -5.90 -7.87 -30.45
CA GLU A 49 -5.32 -7.73 -31.81
C GLU A 49 -5.91 -6.56 -32.60
N ASP A 50 -7.15 -6.17 -32.30
CA ASP A 50 -7.86 -5.04 -32.92
C ASP A 50 -7.64 -3.71 -32.15
N ALA A 51 -6.76 -3.73 -31.13
CA ALA A 51 -6.48 -2.63 -30.21
C ALA A 51 -7.71 -2.17 -29.40
N ASN A 52 -8.68 -3.07 -29.14
CA ASN A 52 -9.71 -2.85 -28.14
C ASN A 52 -9.20 -3.29 -26.76
N ILE A 53 -9.77 -2.71 -25.70
CA ILE A 53 -9.37 -3.06 -24.34
C ILE A 53 -10.23 -4.22 -23.82
N GLN A 54 -9.59 -5.33 -23.49
CA GLN A 54 -10.18 -6.47 -22.78
C GLN A 54 -9.88 -6.37 -21.30
N VAL A 55 -10.82 -6.83 -20.43
CA VAL A 55 -10.64 -6.80 -18.97
C VAL A 55 -11.04 -8.15 -18.36
N VAL A 56 -10.15 -8.69 -17.55
CA VAL A 56 -10.39 -9.88 -16.71
C VAL A 56 -10.31 -9.47 -15.25
N LYS A 57 -11.34 -9.77 -14.45
CA LYS A 57 -11.40 -9.42 -13.01
C LYS A 57 -11.91 -10.59 -12.19
N SER A 58 -11.40 -10.67 -10.96
CA SER A 58 -11.88 -11.65 -10.00
C SER A 58 -11.91 -11.09 -8.57
N ASN A 59 -12.80 -11.64 -7.75
CA ASN A 59 -12.72 -11.45 -6.30
C ASN A 59 -11.74 -12.46 -5.72
N GLY A 60 -10.95 -12.06 -4.72
CA GLY A 60 -10.00 -12.91 -4.02
C GLY A 60 -8.56 -12.78 -4.53
N LEU A 61 -7.77 -13.80 -4.24
CA LEU A 61 -6.33 -13.79 -4.47
C LEU A 61 -5.99 -13.98 -5.97
N VAL A 62 -4.88 -13.37 -6.38
CA VAL A 62 -4.38 -13.43 -7.77
C VAL A 62 -4.17 -14.87 -8.23
N ALA A 63 -3.46 -15.68 -7.43
CA ALA A 63 -3.15 -17.06 -7.82
C ALA A 63 -4.37 -18.00 -7.84
N GLU A 64 -5.32 -17.78 -6.93
CA GLU A 64 -6.46 -18.68 -6.78
C GLU A 64 -7.62 -18.32 -7.71
N ASN A 65 -7.84 -17.03 -7.95
CA ASN A 65 -9.07 -16.54 -8.58
C ASN A 65 -8.85 -15.82 -9.90
N LEU A 66 -7.76 -15.04 -10.06
CA LEU A 66 -7.47 -14.33 -11.31
C LEU A 66 -6.74 -15.23 -12.31
N LEU A 67 -5.67 -15.90 -11.88
CA LEU A 67 -4.84 -16.75 -12.73
C LEU A 67 -5.65 -17.77 -13.56
N PRO A 68 -6.65 -18.49 -13.01
CA PRO A 68 -7.45 -19.43 -13.80
C PRO A 68 -8.31 -18.79 -14.91
N GLN A 69 -8.48 -17.47 -14.90
CA GLN A 69 -9.26 -16.71 -15.87
C GLN A 69 -8.39 -16.01 -16.92
N LEU A 70 -7.07 -15.96 -16.71
CA LEU A 70 -6.12 -15.37 -17.66
C LEU A 70 -5.79 -16.38 -18.78
N HIS A 71 -5.85 -15.91 -20.01
CA HIS A 71 -5.29 -16.65 -21.15
C HIS A 71 -3.79 -16.34 -21.23
N LEU A 72 -2.97 -17.19 -20.58
CA LEU A 72 -1.55 -16.90 -20.35
C LEU A 72 -0.73 -16.74 -21.64
N ASP A 73 -1.15 -17.39 -22.73
CA ASP A 73 -0.48 -17.33 -24.05
C ASP A 73 -1.10 -16.29 -24.99
N TYR A 74 -1.96 -15.38 -24.46
CA TYR A 74 -2.57 -14.35 -25.30
C TYR A 74 -1.59 -13.20 -25.59
N PRO A 75 -1.25 -12.94 -26.88
CA PRO A 75 -0.29 -11.91 -27.22
C PRO A 75 -0.90 -10.51 -27.04
N SER A 76 -0.14 -9.61 -26.41
CA SER A 76 -0.46 -8.21 -26.32
C SER A 76 0.80 -7.36 -26.24
N THR A 77 0.69 -6.07 -26.59
CA THR A 77 1.77 -5.10 -26.46
C THR A 77 1.75 -4.39 -25.11
N SER A 78 0.57 -4.26 -24.50
CA SER A 78 0.44 -3.48 -23.28
C SER A 78 -0.67 -4.03 -22.38
N ALA A 79 -0.42 -4.01 -21.08
CA ALA A 79 -1.39 -4.40 -20.08
C ALA A 79 -1.22 -3.58 -18.80
N ILE A 80 -2.32 -3.33 -18.07
CA ILE A 80 -2.31 -2.76 -16.72
C ILE A 80 -3.10 -3.67 -15.78
N GLY A 81 -2.70 -3.71 -14.52
CA GLY A 81 -3.34 -4.56 -13.53
C GLY A 81 -3.44 -3.90 -12.16
N HIS A 82 -4.28 -4.49 -11.33
CA HIS A 82 -4.60 -3.98 -10.01
C HIS A 82 -4.85 -5.12 -9.02
N VAL A 83 -4.35 -4.96 -7.80
CA VAL A 83 -4.77 -5.72 -6.62
C VAL A 83 -5.46 -4.77 -5.66
N ARG A 84 -6.69 -5.11 -5.24
CA ARG A 84 -7.55 -4.19 -4.49
C ARG A 84 -7.64 -4.56 -3.02
N TYR A 85 -7.59 -3.52 -2.21
CA TYR A 85 -8.12 -3.50 -0.87
C TYR A 85 -9.10 -2.31 -0.76
N SER A 86 -10.35 -2.52 -0.28
CA SER A 86 -11.34 -1.43 -0.25
C SER A 86 -11.05 -0.44 0.87
N THR A 87 -10.71 0.78 0.48
CA THR A 87 -10.75 1.97 1.34
C THR A 87 -12.12 2.64 1.25
N THR A 88 -12.69 2.70 0.04
CA THR A 88 -14.02 3.25 -0.27
C THR A 88 -14.78 2.31 -1.20
N GLY A 89 -16.10 2.25 -1.05
CA GLY A 89 -17.00 1.42 -1.87
C GLY A 89 -17.15 -0.04 -1.38
N ALA A 90 -18.23 -0.68 -1.80
CA ALA A 90 -18.52 -2.07 -1.44
C ALA A 90 -17.50 -3.04 -2.07
N ALA A 91 -17.21 -4.14 -1.40
CA ALA A 91 -16.48 -5.27 -1.95
C ALA A 91 -17.36 -5.98 -3.01
N SER A 92 -17.31 -5.44 -4.23
CA SER A 92 -18.10 -5.90 -5.38
C SER A 92 -17.20 -5.94 -6.61
N LEU A 93 -17.43 -6.91 -7.49
CA LEU A 93 -16.70 -7.05 -8.76
C LEU A 93 -16.85 -5.81 -9.65
N VAL A 94 -17.93 -5.04 -9.50
CA VAL A 94 -18.14 -3.77 -10.21
C VAL A 94 -17.04 -2.75 -9.85
N ASN A 95 -16.59 -2.74 -8.60
CA ASN A 95 -15.53 -1.86 -8.10
C ASN A 95 -14.12 -2.45 -8.26
N ALA A 96 -14.00 -3.72 -8.69
CA ALA A 96 -12.70 -4.30 -8.99
C ALA A 96 -12.06 -3.57 -10.18
N GLN A 97 -10.78 -3.29 -10.06
CA GLN A 97 -10.01 -2.58 -11.07
C GLN A 97 -9.12 -3.55 -11.87
N PRO A 98 -8.71 -3.19 -13.11
CA PRO A 98 -8.95 -1.93 -13.82
C PRO A 98 -10.42 -1.68 -14.16
N LEU A 99 -10.86 -0.40 -14.06
CA LEU A 99 -12.19 0.01 -14.49
C LEU A 99 -12.14 0.35 -15.97
N LEU A 100 -12.96 -0.31 -16.78
CA LEU A 100 -13.07 -0.06 -18.22
C LEU A 100 -14.33 0.75 -18.53
N PHE A 101 -14.16 1.83 -19.28
CA PHE A 101 -15.23 2.69 -19.76
C PHE A 101 -15.08 2.96 -21.25
N LYS A 102 -16.22 3.18 -21.92
CA LYS A 102 -16.27 3.63 -23.30
C LYS A 102 -16.87 5.03 -23.35
N CYS A 103 -16.14 5.97 -23.88
CA CYS A 103 -16.54 7.36 -23.95
C CYS A 103 -16.15 8.00 -25.31
N ASN A 104 -16.33 9.32 -25.44
CA ASN A 104 -15.96 10.07 -26.64
C ASN A 104 -14.43 10.16 -26.89
N LYS A 105 -13.62 9.62 -25.98
CA LYS A 105 -12.15 9.46 -26.14
C LYS A 105 -11.75 8.02 -26.53
N GLY A 106 -12.73 7.16 -26.81
CA GLY A 106 -12.54 5.75 -27.03
C GLY A 106 -12.73 4.91 -25.76
N GLU A 107 -12.11 3.75 -25.74
CA GLU A 107 -12.05 2.89 -24.56
C GLU A 107 -10.91 3.33 -23.64
N VAL A 108 -11.18 3.43 -22.34
CA VAL A 108 -10.21 3.83 -21.34
C VAL A 108 -10.31 2.88 -20.15
N ALA A 109 -9.18 2.28 -19.76
CA ALA A 109 -9.07 1.47 -18.54
C ALA A 109 -8.20 2.17 -17.50
N ILE A 110 -8.60 2.10 -16.21
CA ILE A 110 -7.96 2.83 -15.12
C ILE A 110 -7.62 1.85 -13.98
N ALA A 111 -6.36 1.85 -13.53
CA ALA A 111 -5.90 1.25 -12.30
C ALA A 111 -5.37 2.35 -11.36
N HIS A 112 -5.92 2.42 -10.14
CA HIS A 112 -5.67 3.50 -9.18
C HIS A 112 -5.29 2.95 -7.81
N ASN A 113 -4.18 3.42 -7.27
CA ASN A 113 -3.79 3.26 -5.89
C ASN A 113 -3.87 4.62 -5.19
N GLY A 114 -4.79 4.78 -4.25
CA GLY A 114 -4.96 6.02 -3.49
C GLY A 114 -6.40 6.34 -3.13
N GLN A 115 -6.65 7.61 -2.85
CA GLN A 115 -7.97 8.17 -2.52
C GLN A 115 -8.07 9.62 -2.95
N LEU A 116 -9.23 10.01 -3.46
CA LEU A 116 -9.56 11.35 -3.91
C LEU A 116 -10.52 12.03 -2.92
N PRO A 117 -10.04 12.77 -1.91
CA PRO A 117 -10.89 13.43 -0.91
C PRO A 117 -11.89 14.43 -1.50
N ASN A 118 -11.60 15.00 -2.68
CA ASN A 118 -12.55 15.88 -3.38
C ASN A 118 -13.59 15.14 -4.24
N TYR A 119 -13.68 13.78 -4.12
CA TYR A 119 -14.58 12.92 -4.89
C TYR A 119 -16.04 13.38 -4.81
N ASP A 120 -16.57 13.60 -3.60
CA ASP A 120 -17.99 13.93 -3.43
C ASP A 120 -18.37 15.25 -4.12
N VAL A 121 -17.53 16.28 -3.97
CA VAL A 121 -17.71 17.59 -4.60
C VAL A 121 -17.69 17.47 -6.14
N LEU A 122 -16.69 16.77 -6.68
CA LEU A 122 -16.59 16.55 -8.14
C LEU A 122 -17.75 15.71 -8.66
N LYS A 123 -18.18 14.71 -7.90
CA LYS A 123 -19.30 13.83 -8.28
C LYS A 123 -20.62 14.58 -8.34
N GLU A 124 -20.93 15.42 -7.33
CA GLU A 124 -22.13 16.23 -7.32
C GLU A 124 -22.20 17.17 -8.53
N ASP A 125 -21.11 17.86 -8.84
CA ASP A 125 -21.03 18.73 -10.03
C ASP A 125 -21.21 17.92 -11.33
N LEU A 126 -20.57 16.79 -11.47
CA LEU A 126 -20.69 15.93 -12.65
C LEU A 126 -22.12 15.38 -12.82
N ILE A 127 -22.77 14.95 -11.74
CA ILE A 127 -24.17 14.48 -11.78
C ILE A 127 -25.11 15.62 -12.17
N ALA A 128 -24.93 16.83 -11.64
CA ALA A 128 -25.71 18.00 -12.02
C ALA A 128 -25.57 18.32 -13.52
N ASN A 129 -24.44 17.96 -14.14
CA ASN A 129 -24.17 18.08 -15.56
C ASN A 129 -24.51 16.81 -16.37
N GLY A 130 -25.24 15.84 -15.80
CA GLY A 130 -25.80 14.68 -16.49
C GLY A 130 -24.91 13.43 -16.50
N ALA A 131 -23.84 13.37 -15.71
CA ALA A 131 -23.02 12.17 -15.59
C ALA A 131 -23.76 11.05 -14.84
N ILE A 132 -23.62 9.81 -15.34
CA ILE A 132 -24.20 8.61 -14.73
C ILE A 132 -23.06 7.72 -14.25
N PHE A 133 -22.92 7.57 -12.92
CA PHE A 133 -21.90 6.74 -12.31
C PHE A 133 -22.34 5.26 -12.28
N GLN A 134 -21.43 4.37 -12.66
CA GLN A 134 -21.67 2.92 -12.73
C GLN A 134 -21.09 2.21 -11.50
N THR A 135 -20.11 2.83 -10.83
CA THR A 135 -19.41 2.26 -9.67
C THR A 135 -19.51 3.19 -8.45
N SER A 136 -19.09 2.70 -7.30
CA SER A 136 -18.86 3.53 -6.11
C SER A 136 -17.37 3.86 -5.90
N SER A 137 -16.51 3.58 -6.90
CA SER A 137 -15.09 3.90 -6.86
C SER A 137 -14.87 5.38 -7.20
N ASP A 138 -14.03 6.05 -6.43
CA ASP A 138 -13.59 7.42 -6.70
C ASP A 138 -12.81 7.56 -8.02
N SER A 139 -12.20 6.48 -8.47
CA SER A 139 -11.44 6.43 -9.74
C SER A 139 -12.30 6.73 -10.97
N GLU A 140 -13.61 6.48 -10.92
CA GLU A 140 -14.55 6.74 -12.02
C GLU A 140 -14.67 8.24 -12.37
N ILE A 141 -14.37 9.12 -11.40
CA ILE A 141 -14.36 10.58 -11.62
C ILE A 141 -13.48 10.97 -12.80
N LEU A 142 -12.31 10.32 -12.94
CA LEU A 142 -11.36 10.67 -13.99
C LEU A 142 -11.96 10.51 -15.38
N ILE A 143 -12.74 9.43 -15.63
CA ILE A 143 -13.34 9.21 -16.95
C ILE A 143 -14.42 10.25 -17.28
N HIS A 144 -15.22 10.66 -16.29
CA HIS A 144 -16.22 11.70 -16.48
C HIS A 144 -15.57 13.06 -16.74
N LEU A 145 -14.49 13.40 -16.05
CA LEU A 145 -13.71 14.61 -16.31
C LEU A 145 -13.11 14.60 -17.73
N MET A 146 -12.53 13.46 -18.15
CA MET A 146 -11.99 13.30 -19.50
C MET A 146 -13.08 13.44 -20.57
N SER A 147 -14.22 12.80 -20.38
CA SER A 147 -15.36 12.86 -21.32
C SER A 147 -15.89 14.27 -21.51
N ASN A 148 -15.89 15.09 -20.46
CA ASN A 148 -16.37 16.48 -20.48
C ASN A 148 -15.32 17.48 -21.00
N THR A 149 -14.09 17.05 -21.21
CA THR A 149 -13.04 17.92 -21.77
C THR A 149 -13.25 18.06 -23.28
N PRO A 150 -13.25 19.30 -23.84
CA PRO A 150 -13.39 19.53 -25.28
C PRO A 150 -12.30 18.83 -26.10
N GLY A 151 -12.64 18.46 -27.36
CA GLY A 151 -11.75 17.75 -28.26
C GLY A 151 -11.76 16.24 -28.06
N ASN A 152 -11.07 15.48 -28.91
CA ASN A 152 -11.02 14.01 -28.88
C ASN A 152 -9.63 13.46 -28.54
N ASP A 153 -8.67 14.30 -28.23
CA ASP A 153 -7.31 13.88 -27.89
C ASP A 153 -7.24 13.32 -26.47
N PHE A 154 -6.73 12.10 -26.38
CA PHE A 154 -6.59 11.36 -25.12
C PHE A 154 -5.66 12.10 -24.14
N GLU A 155 -4.48 12.50 -24.60
CA GLU A 155 -3.43 13.07 -23.72
C GLU A 155 -3.84 14.42 -23.14
N SER A 156 -4.32 15.34 -23.99
CA SER A 156 -4.77 16.67 -23.55
C SER A 156 -5.98 16.58 -22.62
N SER A 157 -6.92 15.66 -22.88
CA SER A 157 -8.08 15.45 -22.02
C SER A 157 -7.67 14.85 -20.67
N LEU A 158 -6.72 13.91 -20.64
CA LEU A 158 -6.16 13.35 -19.42
C LEU A 158 -5.46 14.44 -18.59
N ILE A 159 -4.53 15.18 -19.20
CA ILE A 159 -3.77 16.25 -18.51
C ILE A 159 -4.71 17.31 -17.91
N SER A 160 -5.74 17.71 -18.66
CA SER A 160 -6.74 18.67 -18.18
C SER A 160 -7.56 18.12 -17.01
N SER A 161 -7.83 16.82 -17.01
CA SER A 161 -8.65 16.15 -16.01
C SER A 161 -7.89 15.89 -14.71
N ILE A 162 -6.64 15.41 -14.78
CA ILE A 162 -5.83 15.11 -13.59
C ILE A 162 -5.49 16.38 -12.78
N LYS A 163 -5.46 17.55 -13.42
CA LYS A 163 -5.27 18.84 -12.72
C LYS A 163 -6.43 19.21 -11.78
N LYS A 164 -7.59 18.58 -11.94
CA LYS A 164 -8.80 18.83 -11.12
C LYS A 164 -8.87 17.88 -9.92
N LEU A 165 -8.03 16.83 -9.90
CA LEU A 165 -7.99 15.86 -8.83
C LEU A 165 -7.16 16.40 -7.67
N ASP A 166 -7.74 16.39 -6.46
CA ASP A 166 -7.03 16.62 -5.22
C ASP A 166 -6.97 15.31 -4.44
N GLY A 167 -5.82 15.01 -3.85
CA GLY A 167 -5.66 13.82 -3.00
C GLY A 167 -4.38 13.05 -3.23
N ALA A 168 -4.42 11.81 -2.83
CA ALA A 168 -3.31 10.87 -2.95
C ALA A 168 -3.62 9.86 -4.05
N PHE A 169 -2.84 9.83 -5.11
CA PHE A 169 -3.03 8.86 -6.18
C PHE A 169 -1.75 8.53 -6.93
N SER A 170 -1.61 7.26 -7.27
CA SER A 170 -0.78 6.76 -8.36
C SER A 170 -1.67 5.99 -9.31
N MET A 171 -1.62 6.30 -10.60
CA MET A 171 -2.53 5.75 -11.60
C MET A 171 -1.82 5.24 -12.83
N LEU A 172 -2.36 4.16 -13.40
CA LEU A 172 -2.12 3.69 -14.75
C LEU A 172 -3.41 3.83 -15.53
N VAL A 173 -3.36 4.53 -16.64
CA VAL A 173 -4.50 4.75 -17.53
C VAL A 173 -4.14 4.27 -18.93
N MET A 174 -4.88 3.27 -19.40
CA MET A 174 -4.72 2.67 -20.73
C MET A 174 -5.77 3.22 -21.67
N GLY A 175 -5.38 3.59 -22.89
CA GLY A 175 -6.30 4.07 -23.93
C GLY A 175 -5.57 4.41 -25.23
N ASP A 176 -6.31 4.90 -26.21
CA ASP A 176 -5.81 5.42 -27.49
C ASP A 176 -4.71 4.57 -28.14
N LYS A 177 -5.06 3.34 -28.52
CA LYS A 177 -4.20 2.45 -29.34
C LYS A 177 -2.80 2.21 -28.75
N ASN A 178 -2.72 1.39 -27.72
CA ASN A 178 -1.47 0.96 -27.05
C ASN A 178 -0.76 2.02 -26.20
N LYS A 179 -1.44 3.11 -25.80
CA LYS A 179 -0.89 4.07 -24.86
C LYS A 179 -1.18 3.69 -23.39
N ILE A 180 -0.17 3.83 -22.56
CA ILE A 180 -0.30 3.82 -21.10
C ILE A 180 0.19 5.16 -20.58
N ALA A 181 -0.69 5.89 -19.89
CA ALA A 181 -0.33 7.05 -19.08
C ALA A 181 -0.07 6.60 -17.64
N VAL A 182 1.06 7.00 -17.09
CA VAL A 182 1.56 6.64 -15.78
C VAL A 182 1.82 7.92 -15.00
N PHE A 183 1.13 8.16 -13.90
CA PHE A 183 1.27 9.41 -13.17
C PHE A 183 0.94 9.29 -11.69
N LYS A 184 1.38 10.27 -10.92
CA LYS A 184 1.07 10.39 -9.51
C LYS A 184 0.71 11.82 -9.11
N ASP A 185 0.06 11.96 -7.97
CA ASP A 185 -0.39 13.24 -7.44
C ASP A 185 0.76 14.26 -7.24
N PRO A 186 0.43 15.57 -7.16
CA PRO A 186 1.44 16.63 -7.03
C PRO A 186 2.27 16.61 -5.75
N TYR A 187 1.82 15.89 -4.72
CA TYR A 187 2.53 15.69 -3.45
C TYR A 187 3.32 14.36 -3.43
N GLY A 188 2.97 13.44 -4.33
CA GLY A 188 3.62 12.14 -4.47
C GLY A 188 3.34 11.16 -3.32
N PHE A 189 2.14 11.20 -2.73
CA PHE A 189 1.79 10.39 -1.57
C PHE A 189 2.00 8.89 -1.77
N ARG A 190 1.61 8.34 -2.95
CA ARG A 190 1.69 6.91 -3.21
C ARG A 190 2.92 6.54 -4.01
N PRO A 191 3.54 5.38 -3.75
CA PRO A 191 4.72 4.96 -4.49
C PRO A 191 4.35 4.55 -5.92
N LEU A 192 5.25 4.87 -6.85
CA LEU A 192 5.20 4.40 -8.23
C LEU A 192 6.61 4.42 -8.82
N ALA A 193 7.07 3.26 -9.28
CA ALA A 193 8.36 3.05 -9.90
C ALA A 193 8.19 2.51 -11.32
N TYR A 194 9.22 2.64 -12.13
CA TYR A 194 9.31 2.05 -13.44
C TYR A 194 10.72 1.55 -13.74
N GLY A 195 10.82 0.58 -14.65
CA GLY A 195 12.09 0.03 -15.10
C GLY A 195 12.01 -0.44 -16.54
N LYS A 196 13.16 -0.79 -17.11
CA LYS A 196 13.28 -1.36 -18.46
C LYS A 196 13.26 -2.88 -18.42
N LEU A 197 12.58 -3.49 -19.37
CA LEU A 197 12.65 -4.92 -19.68
C LEU A 197 13.60 -5.11 -20.85
N GLU A 198 14.91 -5.04 -20.58
CA GLU A 198 15.95 -5.06 -21.63
C GLU A 198 15.60 -4.12 -22.79
N ASP A 199 15.65 -4.61 -24.04
CA ASP A 199 15.25 -3.84 -25.22
C ASP A 199 13.76 -3.98 -25.58
N LYS A 200 12.96 -4.70 -24.74
CA LYS A 200 11.56 -5.03 -25.04
C LYS A 200 10.58 -3.92 -24.72
N GLY A 201 10.85 -3.10 -23.69
CA GLY A 201 9.92 -2.05 -23.27
C GLY A 201 10.08 -1.61 -21.83
N TYR A 202 8.97 -1.17 -21.22
CA TYR A 202 8.93 -0.66 -19.85
C TYR A 202 7.90 -1.39 -19.00
N VAL A 203 8.20 -1.45 -17.71
CA VAL A 203 7.31 -1.97 -16.66
C VAL A 203 7.15 -0.93 -15.57
N PHE A 204 5.93 -0.84 -14.99
CA PHE A 204 5.51 0.12 -13.98
C PHE A 204 4.93 -0.61 -12.77
N SER A 205 5.25 -0.18 -11.56
CA SER A 205 4.76 -0.85 -10.35
C SER A 205 4.71 0.07 -9.14
N SER A 206 3.80 -0.22 -8.22
CA SER A 206 3.78 0.41 -6.90
C SER A 206 5.06 0.14 -6.10
N GLU A 207 5.69 -1.03 -6.26
CA GLU A 207 6.90 -1.43 -5.52
C GLU A 207 7.94 -2.08 -6.45
N THR A 208 9.23 -1.89 -6.11
CA THR A 208 10.31 -2.46 -6.92
C THR A 208 10.37 -3.98 -6.89
N ALA A 209 9.88 -4.65 -5.83
CA ALA A 209 9.88 -6.12 -5.76
C ALA A 209 9.13 -6.76 -6.95
N ALA A 210 8.09 -6.11 -7.50
CA ALA A 210 7.41 -6.60 -8.69
C ALA A 210 8.20 -6.34 -9.98
N LEU A 211 9.04 -5.31 -10.02
CA LEU A 211 9.97 -5.03 -11.12
C LEU A 211 11.13 -6.04 -11.13
N ASP A 212 11.65 -6.33 -9.93
CA ASP A 212 12.78 -7.25 -9.72
C ASP A 212 12.44 -8.68 -10.18
N VAL A 213 11.21 -9.14 -9.90
CA VAL A 213 10.74 -10.48 -10.32
C VAL A 213 10.75 -10.63 -11.84
N LEU A 214 10.53 -9.55 -12.59
CA LEU A 214 10.61 -9.56 -14.07
C LEU A 214 12.02 -9.27 -14.61
N GLY A 215 13.00 -9.08 -13.75
CA GLY A 215 14.37 -8.75 -14.15
C GLY A 215 14.50 -7.34 -14.75
N ALA A 216 13.66 -6.40 -14.34
CA ALA A 216 13.74 -5.03 -14.82
C ALA A 216 15.03 -4.34 -14.38
N THR A 217 15.60 -3.55 -15.28
CA THR A 217 16.82 -2.75 -15.07
C THR A 217 16.50 -1.27 -15.13
N ASP A 218 17.48 -0.40 -14.84
CA ASP A 218 17.32 1.07 -14.88
C ASP A 218 16.09 1.53 -14.08
N ILE A 219 15.91 0.98 -12.88
CA ILE A 219 14.75 1.28 -12.03
C ILE A 219 14.80 2.72 -11.56
N ASN A 220 13.69 3.44 -11.76
CA ASN A 220 13.49 4.81 -11.34
C ASN A 220 12.12 4.97 -10.67
N PHE A 221 11.92 6.09 -9.97
CA PHE A 221 10.66 6.44 -9.33
C PHE A 221 10.07 7.69 -9.99
N LEU A 222 8.74 7.73 -10.13
CA LEU A 222 8.08 8.96 -10.57
C LEU A 222 8.20 10.03 -9.49
N GLU A 223 8.49 11.25 -9.92
CA GLU A 223 8.46 12.42 -9.05
C GLU A 223 7.02 12.88 -8.76
N PRO A 224 6.78 13.65 -7.68
CA PRO A 224 5.49 14.28 -7.43
C PRO A 224 4.99 15.10 -8.62
N GLY A 225 3.75 14.86 -9.07
CA GLY A 225 3.15 15.54 -10.21
C GLY A 225 3.73 15.16 -11.58
N GLU A 226 4.50 14.09 -11.65
CA GLU A 226 5.05 13.60 -12.92
C GLU A 226 4.04 12.72 -13.66
N LEU A 227 4.02 12.88 -14.99
CA LEU A 227 3.28 12.08 -15.95
C LEU A 227 4.24 11.52 -17.00
N ILE A 228 4.15 10.24 -17.24
CA ILE A 228 4.81 9.52 -18.33
C ILE A 228 3.73 9.03 -19.30
N ILE A 229 3.91 9.27 -20.59
CA ILE A 229 3.16 8.61 -21.67
C ILE A 229 4.09 7.58 -22.30
N CYS A 230 3.71 6.32 -22.20
CA CYS A 230 4.39 5.20 -22.82
C CYS A 230 3.52 4.63 -23.96
N GLU A 231 4.09 4.47 -25.12
CA GLU A 231 3.43 3.94 -26.33
C GLU A 231 4.36 2.96 -27.03
N ASN A 232 3.87 1.76 -27.33
CA ASN A 232 4.64 0.71 -28.01
C ASN A 232 6.03 0.50 -27.38
N GLY A 233 6.08 0.32 -26.04
CA GLY A 233 7.31 0.05 -25.32
C GLY A 233 8.32 1.20 -25.26
N GLU A 234 7.93 2.42 -25.61
CA GLU A 234 8.79 3.61 -25.56
C GLU A 234 8.15 4.73 -24.75
N ILE A 235 8.93 5.39 -23.93
CA ILE A 235 8.49 6.62 -23.25
C ILE A 235 8.51 7.75 -24.31
N LYS A 236 7.32 8.17 -24.75
CA LYS A 236 7.14 9.24 -25.73
C LYS A 236 7.17 10.62 -25.09
N GLN A 237 6.68 10.72 -23.85
CA GLN A 237 6.60 11.97 -23.14
C GLN A 237 6.83 11.76 -21.64
N LYS A 238 7.56 12.69 -21.03
CA LYS A 238 7.76 12.79 -19.59
C LYS A 238 7.68 14.25 -19.19
N LEU A 239 6.70 14.59 -18.35
CA LEU A 239 6.46 15.99 -17.96
C LEU A 239 5.87 16.10 -16.55
N HIS A 240 5.98 17.27 -15.96
CA HIS A 240 5.23 17.65 -14.76
C HIS A 240 3.92 18.34 -15.21
N TYR A 241 2.78 17.76 -14.83
CA TYR A 241 1.46 18.28 -15.24
C TYR A 241 0.90 19.34 -14.29
N SER A 242 1.52 19.57 -13.17
CA SER A 242 1.12 20.53 -12.15
C SER A 242 2.29 21.38 -11.66
N ASP A 243 2.00 22.49 -10.97
CA ASP A 243 3.00 23.25 -10.24
C ASP A 243 3.64 22.35 -9.17
N LYS A 244 4.96 22.52 -9.00
CA LYS A 244 5.71 21.74 -8.03
C LYS A 244 5.20 22.01 -6.61
N LYS A 245 4.68 21.01 -5.94
CA LYS A 245 4.31 21.02 -4.52
C LYS A 245 5.48 20.48 -3.68
N LYS A 246 5.42 20.74 -2.38
CA LYS A 246 6.34 20.07 -1.46
C LYS A 246 5.98 18.59 -1.43
N ALA A 247 6.95 17.72 -1.71
CA ALA A 247 6.77 16.28 -1.60
C ALA A 247 6.23 15.90 -0.21
N SER A 248 5.28 14.98 -0.16
CA SER A 248 4.63 14.53 1.06
C SER A 248 4.32 13.03 0.97
N GLN A 249 5.37 12.26 0.69
CA GLN A 249 5.33 10.82 0.50
C GLN A 249 4.84 10.12 1.78
N CYS A 250 4.01 9.09 1.66
CA CYS A 250 3.47 8.41 2.83
C CYS A 250 4.56 7.62 3.56
N VAL A 251 4.90 8.00 4.79
CA VAL A 251 5.90 7.29 5.58
C VAL A 251 5.43 5.89 6.03
N PHE A 252 4.12 5.64 6.12
CA PHE A 252 3.57 4.32 6.44
C PHE A 252 3.86 3.27 5.37
N GLU A 253 4.13 3.67 4.13
CA GLU A 253 4.64 2.74 3.11
C GLU A 253 5.95 2.10 3.56
N LEU A 254 6.85 2.86 4.17
CA LEU A 254 8.10 2.35 4.71
C LEU A 254 7.92 1.59 6.03
N ILE A 255 7.02 2.05 6.91
CA ILE A 255 6.77 1.44 8.23
C ILE A 255 6.13 0.07 8.07
N TYR A 256 5.07 -0.04 7.24
CA TYR A 256 4.21 -1.21 7.22
C TYR A 256 3.90 -1.79 5.84
N PHE A 257 3.40 -0.96 4.87
CA PHE A 257 2.76 -1.50 3.67
C PHE A 257 3.72 -2.19 2.70
N ALA A 258 4.83 -1.52 2.34
CA ALA A 258 5.76 -2.06 1.36
C ALA A 258 6.51 -3.28 1.89
N ARG A 259 6.84 -4.21 0.99
CA ARG A 259 7.66 -5.38 1.32
C ARG A 259 9.06 -4.96 1.73
N PRO A 260 9.70 -5.66 2.69
CA PRO A 260 11.06 -5.32 3.12
C PRO A 260 12.12 -5.39 2.00
N ASP A 261 11.90 -6.24 1.01
CA ASP A 261 12.77 -6.40 -0.17
C ASP A 261 12.51 -5.34 -1.27
N SER A 262 11.54 -4.45 -1.06
CA SER A 262 11.26 -3.34 -1.96
C SER A 262 12.05 -2.08 -1.63
N SER A 263 12.21 -1.24 -2.66
CA SER A 263 12.46 0.19 -2.47
C SER A 263 11.23 0.99 -2.88
N VAL A 264 10.92 2.04 -2.13
CA VAL A 264 9.88 3.02 -2.45
C VAL A 264 10.40 4.43 -2.16
N PHE A 265 10.07 5.41 -2.99
CA PHE A 265 10.51 6.79 -2.79
C PHE A 265 12.04 6.97 -2.67
N PHE A 266 12.82 6.20 -3.41
CA PHE A 266 14.29 6.15 -3.33
C PHE A 266 14.85 5.64 -1.98
N GLU A 267 13.98 5.11 -1.09
CA GLU A 267 14.33 4.52 0.20
C GLU A 267 14.24 2.99 0.14
N SER A 268 15.23 2.30 0.71
CA SER A 268 15.12 0.86 0.97
C SER A 268 14.24 0.63 2.20
N VAL A 269 13.15 -0.11 2.03
CA VAL A 269 12.24 -0.45 3.14
C VAL A 269 12.97 -1.23 4.24
N TYR A 270 13.82 -2.19 3.85
CA TYR A 270 14.66 -2.94 4.79
C TYR A 270 15.52 -2.01 5.65
N GLN A 271 16.29 -1.12 4.99
CA GLN A 271 17.24 -0.26 5.70
C GLN A 271 16.53 0.73 6.62
N PHE A 272 15.39 1.28 6.16
CA PHE A 272 14.56 2.16 6.99
C PHE A 272 14.06 1.45 8.25
N ARG A 273 13.44 0.26 8.13
CA ARG A 273 12.94 -0.51 9.28
C ARG A 273 14.07 -0.94 10.22
N PHE A 274 15.20 -1.34 9.66
CA PHE A 274 16.39 -1.70 10.45
C PHE A 274 16.90 -0.50 11.26
N ASN A 275 17.02 0.68 10.65
CA ASN A 275 17.45 1.90 11.33
C ASN A 275 16.43 2.36 12.39
N SER A 276 15.13 2.28 12.11
CA SER A 276 14.06 2.58 13.07
C SER A 276 14.19 1.70 14.32
N GLY A 277 14.46 0.40 14.14
CA GLY A 277 14.75 -0.52 15.24
C GLY A 277 15.99 -0.15 16.05
N ARG A 278 17.06 0.28 15.40
CA ARG A 278 18.27 0.78 16.07
C ARG A 278 17.99 2.03 16.90
N MET A 279 17.25 2.98 16.36
CA MET A 279 16.88 4.19 17.10
C MET A 279 15.97 3.87 18.28
N LEU A 280 15.03 2.95 18.11
CA LEU A 280 14.16 2.48 19.18
C LEU A 280 14.97 1.84 20.34
N ALA A 281 16.01 1.05 20.03
CA ALA A 281 16.89 0.45 21.01
C ALA A 281 17.68 1.46 21.87
N LYS A 282 18.07 2.60 21.29
CA LYS A 282 18.74 3.69 22.02
C LYS A 282 17.85 4.31 23.11
N ASN A 283 16.55 4.26 22.91
CA ASN A 283 15.54 4.77 23.84
C ASN A 283 14.97 3.70 24.77
N ARG A 284 15.57 2.48 24.81
CA ARG A 284 15.09 1.40 25.66
C ARG A 284 15.18 1.77 27.14
N LYS A 285 14.13 1.42 27.88
CA LYS A 285 14.00 1.72 29.31
C LYS A 285 14.38 0.51 30.20
N LYS A 286 14.46 -0.69 29.61
CA LYS A 286 14.66 -1.95 30.32
C LYS A 286 15.64 -2.87 29.59
N ASP A 287 16.46 -3.54 30.34
CA ASP A 287 17.24 -4.69 29.86
C ASP A 287 16.36 -5.95 29.92
N THR A 288 16.45 -6.77 28.88
CA THR A 288 15.64 -7.97 28.72
C THR A 288 16.52 -9.14 28.30
N ASP A 289 16.01 -10.36 28.46
CA ASP A 289 16.77 -11.58 28.15
C ASP A 289 16.86 -11.80 26.62
N ILE A 290 15.78 -11.44 25.90
CA ILE A 290 15.67 -11.65 24.47
C ILE A 290 14.87 -10.54 23.78
N VAL A 291 15.14 -10.36 22.50
CA VAL A 291 14.31 -9.59 21.56
C VAL A 291 13.53 -10.56 20.70
N ILE A 292 12.24 -10.38 20.60
CA ILE A 292 11.37 -11.09 19.63
C ILE A 292 10.61 -10.09 18.78
N SER A 293 10.03 -10.53 17.66
CA SER A 293 9.22 -9.70 16.79
C SER A 293 7.78 -10.17 16.71
N VAL A 294 6.87 -9.25 16.37
CA VAL A 294 5.58 -9.61 15.80
C VAL A 294 5.79 -9.86 14.30
N PRO A 295 5.67 -11.10 13.82
CA PRO A 295 5.92 -11.41 12.42
C PRO A 295 4.75 -10.98 11.54
N ASP A 296 4.98 -10.47 10.30
CA ASP A 296 6.28 -10.29 9.67
C ASP A 296 6.76 -8.83 9.74
N SER A 297 5.88 -7.89 10.09
CA SER A 297 6.09 -6.44 10.08
C SER A 297 7.22 -5.99 11.02
N GLY A 298 7.28 -6.56 12.22
CA GLY A 298 8.28 -6.23 13.23
C GLY A 298 9.67 -6.86 13.02
N ASN A 299 9.82 -7.82 12.09
CA ASN A 299 11.05 -8.62 11.99
C ASN A 299 12.31 -7.79 11.76
N ILE A 300 12.28 -6.86 10.82
CA ILE A 300 13.48 -6.08 10.45
C ILE A 300 13.83 -5.04 11.53
N ALA A 301 12.81 -4.41 12.13
CA ALA A 301 13.03 -3.50 13.25
C ALA A 301 13.59 -4.24 14.47
N ALA A 302 13.13 -5.47 14.75
CA ALA A 302 13.66 -6.30 15.83
C ALA A 302 15.14 -6.68 15.60
N LEU A 303 15.53 -6.97 14.37
CA LEU A 303 16.94 -7.18 14.03
C LEU A 303 17.78 -5.92 14.28
N GLY A 304 17.29 -4.74 13.88
CA GLY A 304 17.95 -3.47 14.16
C GLY A 304 18.06 -3.19 15.65
N PHE A 305 16.99 -3.43 16.41
CA PHE A 305 16.95 -3.30 17.87
C PHE A 305 17.96 -4.22 18.55
N SER A 306 17.97 -5.50 18.19
CA SER A 306 18.92 -6.49 18.72
C SER A 306 20.37 -6.10 18.47
N ARG A 307 20.69 -5.68 17.23
CA ARG A 307 22.06 -5.25 16.85
C ARG A 307 22.56 -4.06 17.64
N GLU A 308 21.71 -3.08 17.90
CA GLU A 308 22.05 -1.86 18.64
C GLU A 308 22.09 -2.10 20.15
N SER A 309 21.17 -2.90 20.70
CA SER A 309 21.08 -3.16 22.13
C SER A 309 22.07 -4.21 22.63
N GLY A 310 22.57 -5.08 21.76
CA GLY A 310 23.35 -6.27 22.11
C GLY A 310 22.51 -7.42 22.69
N ILE A 311 21.18 -7.27 22.84
CA ILE A 311 20.28 -8.31 23.33
C ILE A 311 20.00 -9.30 22.19
N PRO A 312 20.14 -10.63 22.41
CA PRO A 312 19.95 -11.61 21.33
C PRO A 312 18.52 -11.60 20.78
N PHE A 313 18.39 -11.68 19.46
CA PHE A 313 17.12 -11.87 18.78
C PHE A 313 16.80 -13.35 18.63
N ASP A 314 15.54 -13.73 18.91
CA ASP A 314 15.06 -15.09 18.68
C ASP A 314 13.60 -15.07 18.16
N LEU A 315 13.15 -16.19 17.59
CA LEU A 315 11.81 -16.36 17.05
C LEU A 315 10.82 -16.78 18.15
N GLY A 316 10.38 -15.82 18.95
CA GLY A 316 9.43 -16.05 20.05
C GLY A 316 7.97 -16.19 19.61
N LEU A 317 7.65 -15.72 18.41
CA LEU A 317 6.34 -15.87 17.76
C LEU A 317 6.51 -16.41 16.33
N MET A 318 5.68 -17.37 15.96
CA MET A 318 5.65 -17.96 14.63
C MET A 318 4.33 -17.66 13.94
N ARG A 319 4.41 -17.23 12.67
CA ARG A 319 3.23 -17.04 11.80
C ARG A 319 2.91 -18.34 11.08
N ASN A 320 1.64 -18.72 11.08
CA ASN A 320 1.15 -19.78 10.22
C ASN A 320 0.81 -19.20 8.84
N HIS A 321 1.68 -19.43 7.86
CA HIS A 321 1.53 -18.95 6.48
C HIS A 321 0.34 -19.58 5.74
N TYR A 322 -0.15 -20.74 6.19
CA TYR A 322 -1.34 -21.41 5.62
C TYR A 322 -2.66 -20.93 6.21
N ALA A 323 -2.64 -20.14 7.28
CA ALA A 323 -3.82 -19.51 7.83
C ALA A 323 -4.21 -18.29 6.98
N GLY A 324 -4.85 -18.51 5.84
CA GLY A 324 -5.35 -17.45 4.95
C GLY A 324 -6.45 -16.59 5.60
N ARG A 325 -6.83 -15.50 4.92
CA ARG A 325 -7.94 -14.61 5.32
C ARG A 325 -9.34 -15.21 5.07
N THR A 326 -9.43 -16.45 4.63
CA THR A 326 -10.65 -17.16 4.19
C THR A 326 -11.73 -17.31 5.27
N PHE A 327 -11.49 -16.87 6.50
CA PHE A 327 -12.50 -16.94 7.54
C PHE A 327 -13.08 -15.55 7.83
N ILE A 328 -14.10 -15.12 7.08
CA ILE A 328 -15.04 -14.08 7.51
C ILE A 328 -15.79 -14.65 8.72
N LYS A 329 -15.31 -14.34 9.92
CA LYS A 329 -15.84 -14.87 11.16
C LYS A 329 -16.85 -13.89 11.73
N THR A 330 -18.08 -14.36 11.89
CA THR A 330 -19.24 -13.57 12.32
C THR A 330 -19.34 -13.40 13.84
N SER A 331 -18.70 -14.28 14.64
CA SER A 331 -18.75 -14.22 16.10
C SER A 331 -17.45 -13.79 16.76
N GLN A 332 -17.53 -13.19 17.97
CA GLN A 332 -16.40 -12.77 18.80
C GLN A 332 -15.45 -13.95 19.10
N LYS A 333 -15.99 -15.11 19.47
CA LYS A 333 -15.24 -16.33 19.75
C LYS A 333 -14.44 -16.81 18.53
N GLN A 334 -15.03 -16.82 17.36
CA GLN A 334 -14.34 -17.18 16.11
C GLN A 334 -13.24 -16.18 15.73
N ARG A 335 -13.37 -14.90 16.10
CA ARG A 335 -12.32 -13.89 15.91
C ARG A 335 -11.13 -14.08 16.84
N GLU A 336 -11.36 -14.55 18.08
CA GLU A 336 -10.29 -14.89 19.03
C GLU A 336 -9.51 -16.13 18.60
N GLU A 337 -10.20 -17.18 18.16
CA GLU A 337 -9.59 -18.39 17.58
C GLU A 337 -8.78 -18.08 16.32
N GLY A 338 -9.19 -17.07 15.54
CA GLY A 338 -8.49 -16.65 14.32
C GLY A 338 -7.08 -16.10 14.55
N VAL A 339 -6.81 -15.43 15.66
CA VAL A 339 -5.45 -14.97 16.00
C VAL A 339 -4.58 -16.13 16.41
N LYS A 340 -5.11 -17.06 17.22
CA LYS A 340 -4.38 -18.28 17.64
C LYS A 340 -4.01 -19.18 16.46
N LEU A 341 -4.82 -19.17 15.38
CA LEU A 341 -4.48 -19.91 14.16
C LEU A 341 -3.38 -19.24 13.35
N LYS A 342 -3.24 -17.90 13.45
CA LYS A 342 -2.26 -17.14 12.68
C LYS A 342 -0.91 -16.99 13.36
N LEU A 343 -0.91 -16.80 14.68
CA LEU A 343 0.29 -16.56 15.48
C LEU A 343 0.34 -17.55 16.63
N ASN A 344 1.50 -18.15 16.87
CA ASN A 344 1.72 -19.08 17.98
C ASN A 344 3.03 -18.77 18.69
N PRO A 345 3.05 -18.62 20.03
CA PRO A 345 4.29 -18.47 20.79
C PRO A 345 5.15 -19.73 20.76
N VAL A 346 6.46 -19.56 20.64
CA VAL A 346 7.44 -20.64 20.79
C VAL A 346 7.79 -20.74 22.27
N LYS A 347 7.08 -21.61 22.99
CA LYS A 347 7.17 -21.72 24.45
C LYS A 347 8.61 -21.90 24.95
N SER A 348 9.41 -22.75 24.29
CA SER A 348 10.82 -22.98 24.65
C SER A 348 11.71 -21.73 24.56
N VAL A 349 11.28 -20.71 23.82
CA VAL A 349 12.01 -19.43 23.67
C VAL A 349 11.56 -18.42 24.72
N VAL A 350 10.26 -18.37 25.04
CA VAL A 350 9.68 -17.29 25.85
C VAL A 350 9.48 -17.62 27.32
N ASP A 351 9.43 -18.92 27.70
CA ASP A 351 9.14 -19.37 29.05
C ASP A 351 10.20 -18.88 30.06
N GLY A 352 9.74 -18.23 31.12
CA GLY A 352 10.59 -17.66 32.20
C GLY A 352 11.40 -16.43 31.78
N LYS A 353 11.27 -15.91 30.56
CA LYS A 353 12.08 -14.80 30.05
C LYS A 353 11.40 -13.44 30.22
N THR A 354 12.25 -12.42 30.41
CA THR A 354 11.89 -11.01 30.23
C THR A 354 12.14 -10.63 28.77
N ILE A 355 11.10 -10.16 28.08
CA ILE A 355 11.07 -10.07 26.62
C ILE A 355 10.95 -8.61 26.16
N SER A 356 11.76 -8.20 25.18
CA SER A 356 11.49 -7.06 24.31
C SER A 356 10.74 -7.56 23.08
N ILE A 357 9.46 -7.23 22.93
CA ILE A 357 8.68 -7.53 21.70
C ILE A 357 8.61 -6.29 20.82
N ILE A 358 9.00 -6.45 19.56
CA ILE A 358 9.03 -5.35 18.58
C ILE A 358 7.89 -5.54 17.57
N ASP A 359 7.09 -4.47 17.39
CA ASP A 359 6.05 -4.40 16.35
C ASP A 359 6.20 -3.10 15.55
N ASP A 360 5.48 -2.96 14.44
CA ASP A 360 5.50 -1.75 13.60
C ASP A 360 4.71 -0.60 14.25
N SER A 361 3.47 -0.83 14.64
CA SER A 361 2.56 0.20 15.13
C SER A 361 1.46 -0.37 16.03
N ILE A 362 0.78 0.49 16.75
CA ILE A 362 -0.44 0.18 17.49
C ILE A 362 -1.54 1.22 17.14
N VAL A 363 -2.75 0.74 16.84
CA VAL A 363 -3.87 1.58 16.43
C VAL A 363 -4.98 1.54 17.47
N ARG A 364 -5.63 0.38 17.69
CA ARG A 364 -6.67 0.15 18.71
C ARG A 364 -6.18 -0.68 19.91
N GLY A 365 -5.04 -1.35 19.79
CA GLY A 365 -4.46 -2.22 20.82
C GLY A 365 -5.10 -3.61 20.94
N THR A 366 -6.11 -3.97 20.14
CA THR A 366 -6.82 -5.25 20.28
C THR A 366 -5.97 -6.44 19.84
N THR A 367 -5.16 -6.31 18.81
CA THR A 367 -4.21 -7.33 18.36
C THR A 367 -3.08 -7.49 19.34
N SER A 368 -2.46 -6.38 19.77
CA SER A 368 -1.36 -6.36 20.74
C SER A 368 -1.79 -7.00 22.06
N LYS A 369 -2.99 -6.71 22.57
CA LYS A 369 -3.57 -7.34 23.78
C LYS A 369 -3.63 -8.87 23.67
N LYS A 370 -4.03 -9.40 22.51
CA LYS A 370 -4.09 -10.85 22.29
C LYS A 370 -2.70 -11.48 22.23
N ILE A 371 -1.75 -10.82 21.54
CA ILE A 371 -0.35 -11.27 21.46
C ILE A 371 0.28 -11.31 22.84
N ILE A 372 0.15 -10.24 23.64
CA ILE A 372 0.68 -10.17 25.01
C ILE A 372 0.07 -11.27 25.87
N LYS A 373 -1.25 -11.49 25.80
CA LYS A 373 -1.92 -12.57 26.52
C LYS A 373 -1.35 -13.95 26.16
N MET A 374 -1.16 -14.23 24.85
CA MET A 374 -0.58 -15.50 24.42
C MET A 374 0.85 -15.71 24.94
N LEU A 375 1.67 -14.67 24.94
CA LEU A 375 3.03 -14.72 25.48
C LEU A 375 3.04 -14.97 27.00
N ARG A 376 2.13 -14.34 27.76
CA ARG A 376 1.95 -14.60 29.20
C ARG A 376 1.53 -16.06 29.46
N GLU A 377 0.55 -16.56 28.67
CA GLU A 377 0.10 -17.97 28.75
C GLU A 377 1.24 -18.95 28.40
N ALA A 378 2.20 -18.54 27.56
CA ALA A 378 3.38 -19.33 27.21
C ALA A 378 4.50 -19.25 28.24
N GLY A 379 4.35 -18.46 29.33
CA GLY A 379 5.29 -18.39 30.47
C GLY A 379 6.22 -17.18 30.48
N ALA A 380 6.02 -16.17 29.61
CA ALA A 380 6.81 -14.95 29.62
C ALA A 380 6.70 -14.23 30.98
N LYS A 381 7.85 -13.89 31.58
CA LYS A 381 7.95 -13.28 32.92
C LYS A 381 7.58 -11.79 32.87
N GLU A 382 8.26 -11.04 32.03
CA GLU A 382 7.99 -9.64 31.77
C GLU A 382 7.95 -9.41 30.26
N ILE A 383 7.11 -8.47 29.81
CA ILE A 383 6.93 -8.16 28.37
C ILE A 383 6.97 -6.65 28.16
N HIS A 384 8.01 -6.18 27.51
CA HIS A 384 8.22 -4.78 27.15
C HIS A 384 7.97 -4.62 25.67
N MET A 385 6.89 -3.91 25.28
CA MET A 385 6.51 -3.70 23.89
C MET A 385 7.16 -2.42 23.35
N TYR A 386 7.77 -2.54 22.20
CA TYR A 386 8.43 -1.46 21.47
C TYR A 386 7.82 -1.35 20.08
N LEU A 387 7.41 -0.14 19.71
CA LEU A 387 6.74 0.15 18.45
C LEU A 387 7.67 0.98 17.57
N SER A 388 7.97 0.50 16.36
CA SER A 388 8.90 1.15 15.43
C SER A 388 8.27 2.33 14.65
N SER A 389 7.07 2.75 15.06
CA SER A 389 6.43 4.01 14.67
C SER A 389 6.17 4.90 15.89
N PRO A 390 5.95 6.21 15.68
CA PRO A 390 5.36 7.08 16.67
C PRO A 390 3.89 6.72 16.99
N GLU A 391 3.35 7.37 18.00
CA GLU A 391 1.93 7.30 18.36
C GLU A 391 1.05 7.78 17.20
N VAL A 392 0.03 6.98 16.82
CA VAL A 392 -0.94 7.37 15.80
C VAL A 392 -2.01 8.25 16.44
N LEU A 393 -1.97 9.54 16.12
CA LEU A 393 -2.80 10.59 16.75
C LEU A 393 -3.87 11.14 15.80
N GLY A 394 -3.77 10.92 14.50
CA GLY A 394 -4.68 11.47 13.48
C GLY A 394 -5.12 10.44 12.46
N CYS A 395 -6.35 10.63 11.93
CA CYS A 395 -6.85 9.85 10.81
C CYS A 395 -6.10 10.20 9.53
N CYS A 396 -6.01 9.25 8.60
CA CYS A 396 -5.48 9.49 7.27
C CYS A 396 -6.62 9.87 6.31
N TYR A 397 -6.37 10.89 5.45
CA TYR A 397 -7.28 11.30 4.37
C TYR A 397 -6.70 11.01 2.98
N TYR A 398 -5.55 10.32 2.94
CA TYR A 398 -4.75 10.11 1.73
C TYR A 398 -4.67 8.63 1.33
N GLY A 399 -5.71 7.84 1.72
CA GLY A 399 -5.91 6.47 1.25
C GLY A 399 -5.56 5.35 2.24
N ILE A 400 -5.04 5.66 3.46
CA ILE A 400 -4.97 4.66 4.52
C ILE A 400 -6.33 4.60 5.21
N ASN A 401 -6.94 3.43 5.27
CA ASN A 401 -8.17 3.24 6.02
C ASN A 401 -7.86 3.20 7.54
N THR A 402 -7.73 4.38 8.14
CA THR A 402 -7.61 4.53 9.59
C THR A 402 -8.99 4.50 10.26
N PRO A 403 -9.10 4.00 11.50
CA PRO A 403 -10.32 4.16 12.29
C PRO A 403 -10.59 5.63 12.64
N THR A 404 -11.76 5.90 13.22
CA THR A 404 -12.07 7.25 13.71
C THR A 404 -11.09 7.69 14.80
N THR A 405 -10.96 8.99 15.03
CA THR A 405 -10.03 9.53 16.03
C THR A 405 -10.27 8.95 17.42
N GLU A 406 -11.55 8.71 17.78
CA GLU A 406 -11.94 8.14 19.07
C GLU A 406 -11.51 6.69 19.25
N GLU A 407 -11.31 5.97 18.16
CA GLU A 407 -10.85 4.57 18.18
C GLU A 407 -9.30 4.45 18.20
N LEU A 408 -8.57 5.54 17.98
CA LEU A 408 -7.12 5.57 18.08
C LEU A 408 -6.70 5.57 19.54
N ILE A 409 -6.08 4.50 20.02
CA ILE A 409 -5.76 4.31 21.43
C ILE A 409 -4.87 5.43 22.01
N SER A 410 -3.92 5.92 21.20
CA SER A 410 -2.96 6.96 21.62
C SER A 410 -3.58 8.39 21.67
N THR A 411 -4.82 8.58 21.25
CA THR A 411 -5.50 9.89 21.38
C THR A 411 -6.06 10.15 22.76
N SER A 412 -6.31 9.10 23.53
CA SER A 412 -6.99 9.14 24.83
C SER A 412 -6.20 8.46 25.95
N HIS A 413 -5.09 7.78 25.67
CA HIS A 413 -4.31 7.06 26.67
C HIS A 413 -2.82 7.34 26.52
N THR A 414 -2.13 7.47 27.66
CA THR A 414 -0.67 7.53 27.73
C THR A 414 -0.03 6.16 27.42
N PRO A 415 1.27 6.08 27.09
CA PRO A 415 1.97 4.81 26.90
C PRO A 415 1.85 3.86 28.12
N GLU A 416 1.81 4.41 29.33
CA GLU A 416 1.65 3.66 30.58
C GLU A 416 0.24 3.05 30.70
N GLU A 417 -0.79 3.80 30.34
CA GLU A 417 -2.18 3.32 30.32
C GLU A 417 -2.38 2.30 29.17
N ILE A 418 -1.78 2.52 28.02
CA ILE A 418 -1.79 1.58 26.90
C ILE A 418 -1.16 0.24 27.33
N ALA A 419 -0.02 0.29 28.05
CA ALA A 419 0.62 -0.91 28.58
C ALA A 419 -0.35 -1.71 29.48
N GLN A 420 -1.06 -1.04 30.39
CA GLN A 420 -2.07 -1.68 31.25
C GLN A 420 -3.23 -2.27 30.45
N ILE A 421 -3.75 -1.55 29.44
CA ILE A 421 -4.86 -2.00 28.61
C ILE A 421 -4.51 -3.28 27.83
N ILE A 422 -3.29 -3.35 27.27
CA ILE A 422 -2.86 -4.51 26.48
C ILE A 422 -2.26 -5.63 27.34
N GLY A 423 -1.92 -5.36 28.63
CA GLY A 423 -1.34 -6.32 29.58
C GLY A 423 0.17 -6.47 29.48
N ALA A 424 0.87 -5.52 28.86
CA ALA A 424 2.32 -5.41 28.84
C ALA A 424 2.86 -4.72 30.10
N ASP A 425 4.14 -4.92 30.43
CA ASP A 425 4.78 -4.21 31.55
C ASP A 425 5.16 -2.78 31.15
N THR A 426 5.55 -2.56 29.92
CA THR A 426 5.77 -1.22 29.35
C THR A 426 5.43 -1.18 27.87
N VAL A 427 5.09 0.03 27.37
CA VAL A 427 5.02 0.34 25.95
C VAL A 427 5.95 1.52 25.65
N THR A 428 6.70 1.43 24.58
CA THR A 428 7.61 2.49 24.13
C THR A 428 7.43 2.68 22.63
N PHE A 429 7.12 3.91 22.22
CA PHE A 429 7.02 4.31 20.82
C PHE A 429 8.35 4.90 20.34
N LEU A 430 8.62 4.74 19.03
CA LEU A 430 9.68 5.49 18.38
C LEU A 430 9.31 6.97 18.36
N ARG A 431 10.23 7.86 18.72
CA ARG A 431 9.97 9.29 18.64
C ARG A 431 9.93 9.76 17.20
N LEU A 432 9.14 10.79 16.91
CA LEU A 432 9.01 11.31 15.54
C LEU A 432 10.34 11.81 14.96
N GLU A 433 11.19 12.44 15.79
CA GLU A 433 12.53 12.86 15.38
C GLU A 433 13.44 11.68 15.04
N ASP A 434 13.34 10.56 15.75
CA ASP A 434 14.11 9.34 15.49
C ASP A 434 13.63 8.64 14.20
N LEU A 435 12.31 8.65 13.95
CA LEU A 435 11.74 8.19 12.69
C LEU A 435 12.30 9.00 11.52
N LYS A 436 12.27 10.35 11.64
CA LYS A 436 12.82 11.26 10.64
C LYS A 436 14.31 11.05 10.41
N ALA A 437 15.08 10.80 11.46
CA ALA A 437 16.51 10.50 11.38
C ALA A 437 16.83 9.15 10.69
N SER A 438 15.83 8.28 10.50
CA SER A 438 15.97 7.01 9.79
C SER A 438 15.81 7.15 8.27
N LEU A 439 15.44 8.33 7.76
CA LEU A 439 15.21 8.67 6.36
C LEU A 439 16.36 9.48 5.77
N LYS A 440 16.58 9.39 4.47
CA LYS A 440 17.57 10.22 3.74
C LYS A 440 17.04 11.65 3.56
N GLU A 441 15.75 11.79 3.18
CA GLU A 441 15.11 13.08 2.91
C GLU A 441 13.81 13.21 3.75
N PRO A 442 13.93 13.44 5.08
CA PRO A 442 12.78 13.43 5.98
C PRO A 442 11.72 14.48 5.65
N ASP A 443 12.12 15.63 5.07
CA ASP A 443 11.20 16.72 4.71
C ASP A 443 10.29 16.40 3.51
N SER A 444 10.54 15.29 2.81
CA SER A 444 9.77 14.81 1.66
C SER A 444 8.62 13.89 2.06
N PHE A 445 8.42 13.62 3.36
CA PHE A 445 7.42 12.67 3.84
C PHE A 445 6.25 13.34 4.56
N CYS A 446 5.09 12.68 4.49
CA CYS A 446 3.90 13.03 5.25
C CYS A 446 3.92 12.29 6.60
N TYR A 447 3.70 13.06 7.68
CA TYR A 447 3.63 12.56 9.06
C TYR A 447 2.27 12.86 9.70
N ALA A 448 1.26 13.23 8.92
CA ALA A 448 -0.01 13.75 9.44
C ALA A 448 -0.73 12.79 10.41
N CYS A 449 -0.55 11.48 10.25
CA CYS A 449 -1.06 10.48 11.20
C CYS A 449 -0.41 10.58 12.59
N PHE A 450 0.79 11.18 12.71
CA PHE A 450 1.53 11.34 13.96
C PHE A 450 1.45 12.76 14.54
N ASP A 451 1.52 13.80 13.67
CA ASP A 451 1.62 15.21 14.10
C ASP A 451 0.40 16.06 13.74
N LYS A 452 -0.59 15.49 13.02
CA LYS A 452 -1.80 16.17 12.53
C LYS A 452 -1.54 17.33 11.56
N ASN A 453 -0.33 17.43 11.00
CA ASN A 453 0.01 18.43 10.00
C ASN A 453 -0.29 17.88 8.59
N TYR A 454 -1.48 18.20 8.09
CA TYR A 454 -1.95 17.68 6.80
C TYR A 454 -1.45 18.54 5.63
N PRO A 455 -0.81 17.95 4.60
CA PRO A 455 -0.29 18.69 3.45
C PRO A 455 -1.34 19.42 2.61
N ILE A 456 -2.60 18.95 2.61
CA ILE A 456 -3.72 19.56 1.87
C ILE A 456 -4.72 20.13 2.88
N GLU A 457 -4.69 21.46 3.07
CA GLU A 457 -5.54 22.15 4.05
C GLU A 457 -7.03 22.21 3.66
N LYS A 458 -7.35 22.13 2.36
CA LYS A 458 -8.74 22.30 1.86
C LYS A 458 -9.68 21.14 2.16
N ILE A 459 -9.18 19.99 2.61
CA ILE A 459 -9.99 18.80 2.89
C ILE A 459 -10.88 18.96 4.12
N PHE A 460 -10.60 19.95 4.97
CA PHE A 460 -11.26 20.17 6.26
C PHE A 460 -12.27 21.33 6.25
N LYS A 461 -12.59 21.88 5.08
CA LYS A 461 -13.61 22.91 4.90
C LYS A 461 -14.78 22.33 4.10
#